data_433d75af1839759aacc7058bd851c9fb
#
_entry.id   433d75af1839759aacc7058bd851c9fb
#
_cell.length_a   1.000
_cell.length_b   1.000
_cell.length_c   1.000
_cell.angle_alpha   90.00
_cell.angle_beta   90.00
_cell.angle_gamma   90.00
#
_symmetry.space_group_name_H-M   'P 1'
#
loop_
_entity.id
_entity.type
_entity.pdbx_description
1 polymer ?
#
loop_
_entity_poly.entity_id
_entity_poly.type
_entity_poly.pdbx_seq_one_letter_code
_entity_poly.pdbx_strand_id
1 'polypeptide(L)'
;MADSINSPLALELPLSREALASLRAGDACTLSGAMYTLRDAGHMRLLDELHERGCLPYDLEGATIFYAGPTPPAAGRPFGAVGPTTASRMDFAAPELHRAGIAATVGKGVRSQAVIDACVETGSVYFVATGGAAALLAQRVESGEVVAYDDLGTEALRRIVVRDFPVFVGVDVKGSCIYDLE
;
A
#
# COMPACT_ATOMS: atom_id res chain seq x y z
N MET A 1 -29.44 -5.02 20.09
CA MET A 1 -29.25 -5.63 18.77
C MET A 1 -27.75 -5.74 18.59
N ALA A 2 -27.19 -6.93 18.49
CA ALA A 2 -25.74 -7.07 18.23
C ALA A 2 -25.52 -6.68 16.78
N ASP A 3 -24.76 -5.59 16.57
CA ASP A 3 -24.27 -5.22 15.25
C ASP A 3 -23.52 -6.43 14.68
N SER A 4 -24.02 -6.94 13.57
CA SER A 4 -23.30 -7.96 12.80
C SER A 4 -21.97 -7.36 12.39
N ILE A 5 -20.90 -7.76 13.07
CA ILE A 5 -19.54 -7.44 12.63
C ILE A 5 -19.43 -8.06 11.23
N ASN A 6 -19.52 -7.22 10.20
CA ASN A 6 -19.32 -7.65 8.82
C ASN A 6 -17.92 -8.28 8.72
N SER A 7 -17.85 -9.51 8.22
CA SER A 7 -16.58 -10.16 7.97
C SER A 7 -15.76 -9.27 7.01
N PRO A 8 -14.43 -9.12 7.22
CA PRO A 8 -13.60 -8.35 6.31
C PRO A 8 -13.74 -8.81 4.86
N LEU A 9 -13.73 -7.87 3.93
CA LEU A 9 -13.74 -8.17 2.50
C LEU A 9 -12.39 -8.81 2.09
N ALA A 10 -12.43 -10.03 1.57
CA ALA A 10 -11.24 -10.69 1.05
C ALA A 10 -10.93 -10.16 -0.36
N LEU A 11 -9.73 -9.62 -0.55
CA LEU A 11 -9.27 -9.00 -1.78
C LEU A 11 -8.00 -9.69 -2.29
N GLU A 12 -8.00 -10.08 -3.56
CA GLU A 12 -6.85 -10.66 -4.23
C GLU A 12 -6.04 -9.60 -4.98
N LEU A 13 -4.71 -9.64 -4.84
CA LEU A 13 -3.78 -8.74 -5.50
C LEU A 13 -3.21 -9.37 -6.79
N PRO A 14 -3.09 -8.61 -7.89
CA PRO A 14 -3.43 -7.19 -8.04
C PRO A 14 -4.95 -6.95 -8.07
N LEU A 15 -5.37 -5.80 -7.54
CA LEU A 15 -6.79 -5.45 -7.45
C LEU A 15 -7.38 -5.18 -8.83
N SER A 16 -8.56 -5.75 -9.13
CA SER A 16 -9.29 -5.41 -10.35
C SER A 16 -9.96 -4.03 -10.23
N ARG A 17 -10.26 -3.41 -11.36
CA ARG A 17 -10.99 -2.13 -11.39
C ARG A 17 -12.38 -2.24 -10.74
N GLU A 18 -13.04 -3.37 -10.91
CA GLU A 18 -14.35 -3.66 -10.28
C GLU A 18 -14.22 -3.75 -8.76
N ALA A 19 -13.17 -4.43 -8.25
CA ALA A 19 -12.91 -4.51 -6.83
C ALA A 19 -12.66 -3.10 -6.26
N LEU A 20 -11.76 -2.31 -6.86
CA LEU A 20 -11.48 -0.93 -6.44
C LEU A 20 -12.75 -0.07 -6.40
N ALA A 21 -13.59 -0.13 -7.43
CA ALA A 21 -14.82 0.67 -7.53
C ALA A 21 -15.89 0.28 -6.47
N SER A 22 -15.84 -0.96 -5.96
CA SER A 22 -16.78 -1.45 -4.95
C SER A 22 -16.45 -1.00 -3.54
N LEU A 23 -15.18 -0.68 -3.25
CA LEU A 23 -14.69 -0.32 -1.93
C LEU A 23 -15.24 1.03 -1.46
N ARG A 24 -15.47 1.12 -0.15
CA ARG A 24 -15.89 2.35 0.54
C ARG A 24 -14.99 2.64 1.72
N ALA A 25 -14.75 3.92 1.97
CA ALA A 25 -13.97 4.36 3.13
C ALA A 25 -14.55 3.74 4.42
N GLY A 26 -13.68 3.16 5.24
CA GLY A 26 -14.04 2.43 6.46
C GLY A 26 -14.24 0.94 6.29
N ASP A 27 -14.35 0.41 5.07
CA ASP A 27 -14.46 -1.04 4.87
C ASP A 27 -13.25 -1.77 5.45
N ALA A 28 -13.49 -2.79 6.28
CA ALA A 28 -12.45 -3.70 6.73
C ALA A 28 -12.15 -4.72 5.62
N CYS A 29 -10.87 -4.88 5.29
CA CYS A 29 -10.42 -5.75 4.22
C CYS A 29 -9.25 -6.64 4.65
N THR A 30 -9.06 -7.76 3.94
CA THR A 30 -7.83 -8.53 3.97
C THR A 30 -7.26 -8.63 2.55
N LEU A 31 -5.95 -8.39 2.40
CA LEU A 31 -5.25 -8.49 1.13
C LEU A 31 -4.47 -9.79 1.04
N SER A 32 -4.59 -10.52 -0.08
CA SER A 32 -3.79 -11.70 -0.38
C SER A 32 -3.17 -11.57 -1.77
N GLY A 33 -1.91 -12.01 -1.93
CA GLY A 33 -1.17 -11.92 -3.19
C GLY A 33 0.07 -11.05 -3.11
N ALA A 34 0.55 -10.58 -4.25
CA ALA A 34 1.79 -9.81 -4.34
C ALA A 34 1.55 -8.31 -4.18
N MET A 35 2.34 -7.67 -3.31
CA MET A 35 2.46 -6.21 -3.22
C MET A 35 3.94 -5.81 -3.05
N TYR A 36 4.21 -4.52 -3.10
CA TYR A 36 5.58 -4.01 -3.00
C TYR A 36 5.76 -3.16 -1.75
N THR A 37 6.93 -3.23 -1.10
CA THR A 37 7.30 -2.28 -0.05
C THR A 37 8.20 -1.21 -0.64
N LEU A 38 7.94 0.06 -0.31
CA LEU A 38 8.74 1.20 -0.71
C LEU A 38 8.45 2.37 0.23
N ARG A 39 9.45 3.19 0.52
CA ARG A 39 9.26 4.42 1.29
C ARG A 39 10.24 5.50 0.84
N ASP A 40 10.25 6.61 1.49
CA ASP A 40 10.99 7.87 1.28
C ASP A 40 11.99 7.89 0.11
N ALA A 41 13.25 7.45 0.34
CA ALA A 41 14.29 7.50 -0.68
C ALA A 41 13.96 6.61 -1.90
N GLY A 42 13.30 5.48 -1.67
CA GLY A 42 12.83 4.63 -2.75
C GLY A 42 11.78 5.31 -3.63
N HIS A 43 10.85 6.08 -3.04
CA HIS A 43 9.87 6.86 -3.81
C HIS A 43 10.52 7.98 -4.63
N MET A 44 11.54 8.66 -4.07
CA MET A 44 12.28 9.68 -4.82
C MET A 44 12.92 9.07 -6.07
N ARG A 45 13.62 7.95 -5.90
CA ARG A 45 14.29 7.26 -7.02
C ARG A 45 13.28 6.72 -8.04
N LEU A 46 12.14 6.19 -7.58
CA LEU A 46 11.08 5.71 -8.47
C LEU A 46 10.48 6.84 -9.31
N LEU A 47 10.30 8.05 -8.74
CA LEU A 47 9.86 9.22 -9.49
C LEU A 47 10.89 9.65 -10.53
N ASP A 48 12.17 9.70 -10.17
CA ASP A 48 13.24 10.05 -11.11
C ASP A 48 13.22 9.08 -12.32
N GLU A 49 13.12 7.76 -12.05
CA GLU A 49 13.02 6.78 -13.12
C GLU A 49 11.73 6.91 -13.95
N LEU A 50 10.60 7.21 -13.31
CA LEU A 50 9.33 7.48 -14.01
C LEU A 50 9.47 8.67 -14.97
N HIS A 51 10.11 9.75 -14.52
CA HIS A 51 10.35 10.94 -15.34
C HIS A 51 11.31 10.66 -16.51
N GLU A 52 12.35 9.87 -16.26
CA GLU A 52 13.31 9.49 -17.30
C GLU A 52 12.73 8.55 -18.36
N ARG A 53 11.91 7.59 -17.94
CA ARG A 53 11.36 6.54 -18.81
C ARG A 53 10.02 6.89 -19.42
N GLY A 54 9.24 7.78 -18.78
CA GLY A 54 7.87 8.08 -19.13
C GLY A 54 6.84 6.97 -18.80
N CYS A 55 7.26 5.94 -18.06
CA CYS A 55 6.41 4.84 -17.60
C CYS A 55 6.96 4.23 -16.30
N LEU A 56 6.09 3.54 -15.55
CA LEU A 56 6.49 2.82 -14.33
C LEU A 56 7.47 1.68 -14.68
N PRO A 57 8.61 1.59 -13.98
CA PRO A 57 9.50 0.43 -14.09
C PRO A 57 9.00 -0.75 -13.25
N TYR A 58 9.67 -1.92 -13.39
CA TYR A 58 9.55 -3.09 -12.50
C TYR A 58 8.14 -3.70 -12.40
N ASP A 59 7.33 -3.64 -13.47
CA ASP A 59 5.96 -4.19 -13.53
C ASP A 59 5.06 -3.63 -12.41
N LEU A 60 5.21 -2.35 -12.11
CA LEU A 60 4.44 -1.68 -11.06
C LEU A 60 3.06 -1.19 -11.52
N GLU A 61 2.70 -1.30 -12.79
CA GLU A 61 1.36 -0.97 -13.26
C GLU A 61 0.32 -1.90 -12.61
N GLY A 62 -0.72 -1.31 -12.02
CA GLY A 62 -1.73 -2.04 -11.26
C GLY A 62 -1.29 -2.53 -9.87
N ALA A 63 -0.05 -2.23 -9.47
CA ALA A 63 0.49 -2.71 -8.21
C ALA A 63 -0.11 -2.00 -6.99
N THR A 64 0.03 -2.67 -5.83
CA THR A 64 -0.19 -2.10 -4.50
C THR A 64 1.16 -1.85 -3.85
N ILE A 65 1.40 -0.61 -3.36
CA ILE A 65 2.63 -0.24 -2.64
C ILE A 65 2.33 -0.06 -1.15
N PHE A 66 3.01 -0.86 -0.32
CA PHE A 66 3.00 -0.73 1.13
C PHE A 66 4.15 0.17 1.58
N TYR A 67 3.81 1.29 2.21
CA TYR A 67 4.77 2.25 2.76
C TYR A 67 5.42 1.69 4.01
N ALA A 68 6.43 0.88 3.83
CA ALA A 68 7.13 0.19 4.89
C ALA A 68 8.60 -0.01 4.56
N GLY A 69 9.41 -0.10 5.62
CA GLY A 69 10.80 -0.54 5.56
C GLY A 69 10.96 -1.73 6.51
N PRO A 70 10.99 -2.97 6.01
CA PRO A 70 11.10 -4.14 6.86
C PRO A 70 12.46 -4.17 7.57
N THR A 71 12.48 -4.65 8.81
CA THR A 71 13.73 -4.97 9.48
C THR A 71 14.36 -6.23 8.87
N PRO A 72 15.67 -6.43 9.03
CA PRO A 72 16.29 -7.70 8.67
C PRO A 72 15.55 -8.88 9.33
N PRO A 73 15.38 -10.02 8.61
CA PRO A 73 14.69 -11.17 9.15
C PRO A 73 15.46 -11.78 10.33
N ALA A 74 14.74 -12.19 11.38
CA ALA A 74 15.31 -13.02 12.44
C ALA A 74 15.59 -14.43 11.90
N ALA A 75 16.51 -15.16 12.56
CA ALA A 75 16.86 -16.53 12.18
C ALA A 75 15.60 -17.42 12.07
N GLY A 76 15.46 -18.11 10.95
CA GLY A 76 14.34 -19.01 10.66
C GLY A 76 13.03 -18.32 10.26
N ARG A 77 13.02 -17.00 10.02
CA ARG A 77 11.87 -16.27 9.48
C ARG A 77 12.15 -15.76 8.07
N PRO A 78 11.17 -15.83 7.16
CA PRO A 78 11.35 -15.35 5.78
C PRO A 78 11.43 -13.83 5.69
N PHE A 79 10.88 -13.11 6.71
CA PHE A 79 10.77 -11.66 6.70
C PHE A 79 10.88 -11.06 8.11
N GLY A 80 11.42 -9.85 8.21
CA GLY A 80 11.51 -9.11 9.47
C GLY A 80 10.20 -8.41 9.84
N ALA A 81 10.20 -7.69 10.95
CA ALA A 81 9.05 -6.87 11.33
C ALA A 81 8.78 -5.81 10.25
N VAL A 82 7.53 -5.69 9.84
CA VAL A 82 7.10 -4.74 8.80
C VAL A 82 5.82 -4.03 9.24
N GLY A 83 5.91 -2.71 9.41
CA GLY A 83 4.79 -1.89 9.85
C GLY A 83 4.62 -0.66 8.97
N PRO A 84 3.41 -0.07 8.95
CA PRO A 84 3.12 1.07 8.11
C PRO A 84 3.89 2.31 8.53
N THR A 85 4.51 2.98 7.57
CA THR A 85 5.05 4.32 7.71
C THR A 85 3.91 5.35 7.60
N THR A 86 4.08 6.53 8.19
CA THR A 86 3.16 7.65 8.05
C THR A 86 3.03 8.02 6.58
N ALA A 87 1.82 7.88 6.02
CA ALA A 87 1.58 7.95 4.58
C ALA A 87 1.80 9.35 4.00
N SER A 88 1.52 10.41 4.76
CA SER A 88 1.73 11.79 4.31
C SER A 88 3.18 12.12 3.93
N ARG A 89 4.15 11.32 4.40
CA ARG A 89 5.56 11.45 3.97
C ARG A 89 5.77 11.14 2.49
N MET A 90 4.89 10.30 1.90
CA MET A 90 4.92 9.91 0.49
C MET A 90 4.03 10.77 -0.40
N ASP A 91 3.34 11.78 0.16
CA ASP A 91 2.37 12.60 -0.59
C ASP A 91 3.02 13.43 -1.70
N PHE A 92 4.34 13.65 -1.63
CA PHE A 92 5.10 14.31 -2.71
C PHE A 92 5.15 13.47 -4.00
N ALA A 93 5.04 12.14 -3.89
CA ALA A 93 5.16 11.21 -5.01
C ALA A 93 3.82 10.54 -5.37
N ALA A 94 2.98 10.27 -4.38
CA ALA A 94 1.80 9.43 -4.54
C ALA A 94 0.83 9.89 -5.65
N PRO A 95 0.50 11.19 -5.81
CA PRO A 95 -0.41 11.61 -6.87
C PRO A 95 0.08 11.25 -8.27
N GLU A 96 1.39 11.43 -8.51
CA GLU A 96 1.98 11.12 -9.80
C GLU A 96 2.09 9.62 -10.05
N LEU A 97 2.45 8.85 -9.03
CA LEU A 97 2.51 7.39 -9.11
C LEU A 97 1.12 6.77 -9.35
N HIS A 98 0.06 7.31 -8.74
CA HIS A 98 -1.31 6.89 -9.03
C HIS A 98 -1.69 7.17 -10.49
N ARG A 99 -1.36 8.36 -11.02
CA ARG A 99 -1.58 8.71 -12.44
C ARG A 99 -0.76 7.84 -13.39
N ALA A 100 0.41 7.40 -12.95
CA ALA A 100 1.26 6.48 -13.72
C ALA A 100 0.77 5.02 -13.69
N GLY A 101 -0.22 4.67 -12.84
CA GLY A 101 -0.83 3.35 -12.83
C GLY A 101 -0.75 2.55 -11.54
N ILE A 102 -0.21 3.10 -10.44
CA ILE A 102 -0.29 2.44 -9.12
C ILE A 102 -1.76 2.38 -8.70
N ALA A 103 -2.28 1.15 -8.50
CA ALA A 103 -3.69 0.93 -8.19
C ALA A 103 -4.05 1.19 -6.73
N ALA A 104 -3.13 0.91 -5.81
CA ALA A 104 -3.38 1.11 -4.40
C ALA A 104 -2.10 1.42 -3.61
N THR A 105 -2.28 2.11 -2.49
CA THR A 105 -1.21 2.34 -1.52
C THR A 105 -1.65 1.95 -0.12
N VAL A 106 -0.73 1.46 0.73
CA VAL A 106 -0.99 1.06 2.11
C VAL A 106 -0.06 1.82 3.04
N GLY A 107 -0.60 2.46 4.06
CA GLY A 107 0.20 3.21 5.03
C GLY A 107 -0.55 3.44 6.33
N LYS A 108 -0.21 4.49 7.08
CA LYS A 108 -0.97 4.94 8.25
C LYS A 108 -1.16 6.45 8.23
N GLY A 109 -2.26 6.92 8.85
CA GLY A 109 -2.58 8.35 8.97
C GLY A 109 -3.27 8.93 7.74
N VAL A 110 -3.50 10.23 7.80
CA VAL A 110 -4.22 10.99 6.77
C VAL A 110 -3.40 11.19 5.50
N ARG A 111 -4.10 11.54 4.40
CA ARG A 111 -3.48 11.92 3.13
C ARG A 111 -3.80 13.38 2.81
N SER A 112 -2.93 14.00 2.01
CA SER A 112 -3.20 15.33 1.47
C SER A 112 -4.35 15.30 0.46
N GLN A 113 -4.97 16.47 0.24
CA GLN A 113 -6.03 16.61 -0.76
C GLN A 113 -5.56 16.18 -2.16
N ALA A 114 -4.31 16.49 -2.52
CA ALA A 114 -3.75 16.10 -3.81
C ALA A 114 -3.73 14.58 -4.04
N VAL A 115 -3.53 13.78 -2.99
CA VAL A 115 -3.61 12.32 -3.07
C VAL A 115 -5.05 11.86 -3.18
N ILE A 116 -5.97 12.45 -2.42
CA ILE A 116 -7.40 12.15 -2.51
C ILE A 116 -7.91 12.43 -3.93
N ASP A 117 -7.56 13.59 -4.49
CA ASP A 117 -7.93 13.97 -5.86
C ASP A 117 -7.37 12.97 -6.88
N ALA A 118 -6.13 12.53 -6.72
CA ALA A 118 -5.53 11.52 -7.58
C ALA A 118 -6.24 10.15 -7.47
N CYS A 119 -6.67 9.74 -6.28
CA CYS A 119 -7.48 8.52 -6.11
C CYS A 119 -8.80 8.60 -6.88
N VAL A 120 -9.48 9.75 -6.83
CA VAL A 120 -10.72 9.98 -7.60
C VAL A 120 -10.45 9.97 -9.10
N GLU A 121 -9.40 10.68 -9.54
CA GLU A 121 -9.04 10.80 -10.96
C GLU A 121 -8.71 9.45 -11.60
N THR A 122 -7.97 8.61 -10.88
CA THR A 122 -7.42 7.35 -11.44
C THR A 122 -8.22 6.11 -11.07
N GLY A 123 -9.16 6.21 -10.13
CA GLY A 123 -9.86 5.08 -9.56
C GLY A 123 -8.98 4.20 -8.66
N SER A 124 -7.93 4.77 -8.08
CA SER A 124 -7.07 4.10 -7.12
C SER A 124 -7.58 4.29 -5.68
N VAL A 125 -7.02 3.53 -4.73
CA VAL A 125 -7.42 3.59 -3.32
C VAL A 125 -6.21 3.72 -2.39
N TYR A 126 -6.45 4.29 -1.22
CA TYR A 126 -5.51 4.25 -0.12
C TYR A 126 -6.07 3.37 1.00
N PHE A 127 -5.27 2.40 1.44
CA PHE A 127 -5.56 1.56 2.60
C PHE A 127 -4.80 2.02 3.83
N VAL A 128 -5.45 1.92 4.98
CA VAL A 128 -4.83 2.15 6.30
C VAL A 128 -4.52 0.81 6.94
N ALA A 129 -3.25 0.59 7.32
CA ALA A 129 -2.84 -0.50 8.18
C ALA A 129 -2.61 -0.01 9.61
N THR A 130 -2.88 -0.87 10.59
CA THR A 130 -2.77 -0.52 12.02
C THR A 130 -1.31 -0.28 12.40
N GLY A 131 -1.03 0.92 12.94
CA GLY A 131 0.28 1.24 13.54
C GLY A 131 0.54 0.41 14.79
N GLY A 132 1.82 0.14 15.09
CA GLY A 132 2.21 -0.67 16.27
C GLY A 132 2.09 -2.19 16.09
N ALA A 133 1.45 -2.66 15.01
CA ALA A 133 1.21 -4.08 14.75
C ALA A 133 2.30 -4.74 13.87
N ALA A 134 3.49 -4.16 13.75
CA ALA A 134 4.52 -4.60 12.79
C ALA A 134 4.89 -6.08 12.88
N ALA A 135 4.94 -6.64 14.11
CA ALA A 135 5.23 -8.06 14.30
C ALA A 135 4.06 -8.98 13.86
N LEU A 136 2.81 -8.52 14.04
CA LEU A 136 1.62 -9.24 13.59
C LEU A 136 1.49 -9.17 12.07
N LEU A 137 1.71 -8.01 11.48
CA LEU A 137 1.68 -7.81 10.04
C LEU A 137 2.76 -8.65 9.34
N ALA A 138 3.95 -8.77 9.94
CA ALA A 138 5.01 -9.63 9.42
C ALA A 138 4.62 -11.12 9.36
N GLN A 139 3.73 -11.59 10.21
CA GLN A 139 3.21 -12.97 10.16
C GLN A 139 2.29 -13.22 8.94
N ARG A 140 1.83 -12.15 8.29
CA ARG A 140 1.03 -12.22 7.07
C ARG A 140 1.87 -12.18 5.81
N VAL A 141 3.20 -12.04 5.94
CA VAL A 141 4.14 -12.06 4.81
C VAL A 141 4.68 -13.49 4.66
N GLU A 142 4.40 -14.11 3.53
CA GLU A 142 4.84 -15.47 3.21
C GLU A 142 6.24 -15.49 2.60
N SER A 143 6.58 -14.48 1.78
CA SER A 143 7.88 -14.34 1.13
C SER A 143 8.18 -12.89 0.79
N GLY A 144 9.44 -12.60 0.47
CA GLY A 144 9.86 -11.29 0.01
C GLY A 144 11.23 -11.32 -0.64
N GLU A 145 11.40 -10.53 -1.70
CA GLU A 145 12.64 -10.37 -2.45
C GLU A 145 12.90 -8.90 -2.80
N VAL A 146 14.16 -8.52 -2.91
CA VAL A 146 14.54 -7.20 -3.42
C VAL A 146 14.40 -7.20 -4.93
N VAL A 147 13.66 -6.23 -5.47
CA VAL A 147 13.48 -6.04 -6.91
C VAL A 147 14.46 -5.00 -7.44
N ALA A 148 14.62 -3.89 -6.68
CA ALA A 148 15.49 -2.79 -7.06
C ALA A 148 15.93 -1.99 -5.83
N TYR A 149 16.90 -1.08 -6.04
CA TYR A 149 17.39 -0.13 -5.03
C TYR A 149 17.98 -0.80 -3.79
N ASP A 150 18.69 -1.93 -3.97
CA ASP A 150 19.27 -2.71 -2.86
C ASP A 150 20.22 -1.87 -1.97
N ASP A 151 20.91 -0.89 -2.58
CA ASP A 151 21.75 0.09 -1.89
C ASP A 151 20.98 0.95 -0.87
N LEU A 152 19.66 1.08 -0.99
CA LEU A 152 18.79 1.80 -0.03
C LEU A 152 18.42 0.94 1.20
N GLY A 153 18.85 -0.31 1.28
CA GLY A 153 18.65 -1.17 2.44
C GLY A 153 17.17 -1.38 2.75
N THR A 154 16.68 -0.87 3.89
CA THR A 154 15.27 -1.02 4.30
C THR A 154 14.28 -0.24 3.42
N GLU A 155 14.76 0.71 2.63
CA GLU A 155 13.95 1.52 1.69
C GLU A 155 14.01 1.00 0.25
N ALA A 156 14.68 -0.13 0.02
CA ALA A 156 14.71 -0.82 -1.26
C ALA A 156 13.29 -1.19 -1.72
N LEU A 157 13.10 -1.23 -3.03
CA LEU A 157 11.88 -1.78 -3.62
C LEU A 157 11.89 -3.30 -3.44
N ARG A 158 10.94 -3.82 -2.66
CA ARG A 158 10.77 -5.26 -2.43
C ARG A 158 9.41 -5.71 -2.89
N ARG A 159 9.36 -6.83 -3.57
CA ARG A 159 8.13 -7.57 -3.82
C ARG A 159 7.91 -8.52 -2.66
N ILE A 160 6.73 -8.46 -2.04
CA ILE A 160 6.32 -9.37 -0.97
C ILE A 160 5.03 -10.09 -1.37
N VAL A 161 4.87 -11.32 -0.90
CA VAL A 161 3.62 -12.07 -1.00
C VAL A 161 2.98 -12.12 0.37
N VAL A 162 1.72 -11.71 0.44
CA VAL A 162 0.97 -11.65 1.68
C VAL A 162 -0.27 -12.54 1.63
N ARG A 163 -0.74 -12.95 2.82
CA ARG A 163 -1.98 -13.70 2.99
C ARG A 163 -2.80 -13.11 4.13
N ASP A 164 -4.06 -12.80 3.85
CA ASP A 164 -5.00 -12.22 4.81
C ASP A 164 -4.43 -11.01 5.56
N PHE A 165 -3.71 -10.14 4.84
CA PHE A 165 -3.08 -8.94 5.40
C PHE A 165 -4.16 -7.90 5.73
N PRO A 166 -4.38 -7.56 7.03
CA PRO A 166 -5.51 -6.75 7.45
C PRO A 166 -5.29 -5.26 7.17
N VAL A 167 -6.28 -4.62 6.56
CA VAL A 167 -6.31 -3.19 6.26
C VAL A 167 -7.74 -2.64 6.36
N PHE A 168 -7.86 -1.32 6.37
CA PHE A 168 -9.12 -0.61 6.16
C PHE A 168 -9.01 0.28 4.93
N VAL A 169 -10.10 0.49 4.21
CA VAL A 169 -10.13 1.48 3.14
C VAL A 169 -10.03 2.87 3.77
N GLY A 170 -8.92 3.55 3.54
CA GLY A 170 -8.61 4.87 4.05
C GLY A 170 -9.19 5.99 3.20
N VAL A 171 -8.98 5.90 1.87
CA VAL A 171 -9.57 6.78 0.86
C VAL A 171 -10.09 5.91 -0.28
N ASP A 172 -11.36 6.07 -0.62
CA ASP A 172 -12.00 5.33 -1.71
C ASP A 172 -11.93 6.10 -3.05
N VAL A 173 -12.39 5.45 -4.12
CA VAL A 173 -12.42 6.02 -5.49
C VAL A 173 -13.37 7.23 -5.65
N LYS A 174 -14.18 7.54 -4.64
CA LYS A 174 -15.06 8.71 -4.62
C LYS A 174 -14.48 9.88 -3.83
N GLY A 175 -13.30 9.67 -3.20
CA GLY A 175 -12.65 10.65 -2.34
C GLY A 175 -13.16 10.69 -0.90
N SER A 176 -14.03 9.73 -0.51
CA SER A 176 -14.41 9.61 0.90
C SER A 176 -13.21 9.14 1.73
N CYS A 177 -13.05 9.72 2.92
CA CYS A 177 -11.92 9.44 3.81
C CYS A 177 -12.40 8.84 5.13
N ILE A 178 -11.74 7.77 5.60
CA ILE A 178 -12.08 7.12 6.88
C ILE A 178 -11.99 8.08 8.08
N TYR A 179 -11.14 9.09 7.98
CA TYR A 179 -10.93 10.08 9.06
C TYR A 179 -12.00 11.17 9.09
N ASP A 180 -12.87 11.22 8.09
CA ASP A 180 -14.00 12.18 8.00
C ASP A 180 -15.36 11.48 8.28
N LEU A 181 -15.35 10.18 8.59
CA LEU A 181 -16.55 9.44 8.98
C LEU A 181 -16.91 9.77 10.44
N GLU A 182 -18.14 10.20 10.67
CA GLU A 182 -18.73 10.44 11.99
C GLU A 182 -19.24 9.14 12.65
#